data_dccca5eb64279d5a505ecba23c217bef
#
_entry.id   dccca5eb64279d5a505ecba23c217bef
#
_cell.length_a   1.000
_cell.length_b   1.000
_cell.length_c   1.000
_cell.angle_alpha   90.00
_cell.angle_beta   90.00
_cell.angle_gamma   90.00
#
_symmetry.space_group_name_H-M   'P 1'
#
loop_
_entity.id
_entity.type
_entity.pdbx_description
1 polymer ?
#
loop_
_entity_poly.entity_id
_entity_poly.type
_entity_poly.pdbx_seq_one_letter_code
_entity_poly.pdbx_strand_id
1 'polypeptide(L)'
;MERRQDIDQLRGLAILLMVMVHAAATWTPQDASTTSFFAILIAGLGGLAAPLFVTVGGWVTVQSTWTLRKAFVRFIFLIMAQILVNACAPHRFEIFTPGILSLFAVLYLLAPFWLRLANNMVTWSISLLLIGIINWQFLPGDSTLTWMDRINTSDLGELFSHLILTGTYPLFPWIFFSIFGAGLNIHAPNIRQKLAYVTGSLVLCILFLIQSFRDDIPFAQPTGAATLTFFPANTPFLVGAFTGVLLIWILFEHRQPYRSLNKLGRLSLTLYVIHFIPLYFGSNITLSWSV
;
A
#
# COMPACT_ATOMS: atom_id res chain seq x y z
N MET A 1 -8.73 26.50 -4.66
CA MET A 1 -8.90 25.30 -5.53
C MET A 1 -10.13 24.55 -5.08
N GLU A 2 -10.99 24.18 -5.99
CA GLU A 2 -12.12 23.31 -5.72
C GLU A 2 -11.63 21.92 -5.30
N ARG A 3 -12.27 21.32 -4.30
CA ARG A 3 -11.85 20.02 -3.75
C ARG A 3 -12.15 18.90 -4.74
N ARG A 4 -11.16 18.14 -5.12
CA ARG A 4 -11.26 16.99 -6.04
C ARG A 4 -12.00 15.83 -5.37
N GLN A 5 -13.25 15.60 -5.76
CA GLN A 5 -14.11 14.58 -5.17
C GLN A 5 -13.71 13.16 -5.57
N ASP A 6 -13.14 12.99 -6.75
CA ASP A 6 -12.58 11.71 -7.22
C ASP A 6 -11.44 11.22 -6.31
N ILE A 7 -10.58 12.12 -5.84
CA ILE A 7 -9.51 11.80 -4.89
C ILE A 7 -10.07 11.35 -3.52
N ASP A 8 -11.11 12.01 -3.04
CA ASP A 8 -11.79 11.56 -1.82
C ASP A 8 -12.44 10.19 -2.01
N GLN A 9 -13.01 9.89 -3.18
CA GLN A 9 -13.57 8.56 -3.48
C GLN A 9 -12.50 7.47 -3.52
N LEU A 10 -11.35 7.74 -4.15
CA LEU A 10 -10.23 6.79 -4.18
C LEU A 10 -9.73 6.46 -2.77
N ARG A 11 -9.66 7.46 -1.88
CA ARG A 11 -9.37 7.22 -0.46
C ARG A 11 -10.45 6.39 0.22
N GLY A 12 -11.71 6.70 -0.05
CA GLY A 12 -12.85 5.96 0.51
C GLY A 12 -12.83 4.50 0.07
N LEU A 13 -12.52 4.24 -1.20
CA LEU A 13 -12.34 2.89 -1.70
C LEU A 13 -11.16 2.19 -1.02
N ALA A 14 -10.01 2.84 -0.92
CA ALA A 14 -8.84 2.26 -0.27
C ALA A 14 -9.13 1.85 1.19
N ILE A 15 -9.89 2.67 1.94
CA ILE A 15 -10.34 2.32 3.31
C ILE A 15 -11.26 1.10 3.30
N LEU A 16 -12.22 1.02 2.40
CA LEU A 16 -13.12 -0.15 2.32
C LEU A 16 -12.34 -1.44 2.03
N LEU A 17 -11.43 -1.40 1.06
CA LEU A 17 -10.59 -2.54 0.71
C LEU A 17 -9.67 -2.95 1.87
N MET A 18 -9.14 -1.98 2.60
CA MET A 18 -8.32 -2.21 3.76
C MET A 18 -9.11 -2.87 4.91
N VAL A 19 -10.27 -2.34 5.26
CA VAL A 19 -11.13 -2.93 6.31
C VAL A 19 -11.54 -4.35 5.91
N MET A 20 -11.89 -4.57 4.65
CA MET A 20 -12.25 -5.89 4.11
C MET A 20 -11.10 -6.90 4.30
N VAL A 21 -9.88 -6.55 3.88
CA VAL A 21 -8.75 -7.49 3.98
C VAL A 21 -8.30 -7.72 5.42
N HIS A 22 -8.37 -6.71 6.28
CA HIS A 22 -8.05 -6.87 7.70
C HIS A 22 -9.11 -7.71 8.42
N ALA A 23 -10.39 -7.54 8.10
CA ALA A 23 -11.46 -8.38 8.60
C ALA A 23 -11.27 -9.84 8.17
N ALA A 24 -10.99 -10.07 6.89
CA ALA A 24 -10.67 -11.39 6.39
C ALA A 24 -9.45 -11.99 7.11
N ALA A 25 -8.35 -11.25 7.22
CA ALA A 25 -7.13 -11.74 7.89
C ALA A 25 -7.33 -12.03 9.38
N THR A 26 -8.33 -11.40 10.04
CA THR A 26 -8.55 -11.55 11.49
C THR A 26 -9.65 -12.57 11.78
N TRP A 27 -10.69 -12.63 10.96
CA TRP A 27 -11.92 -13.38 11.23
C TRP A 27 -12.15 -14.57 10.29
N THR A 28 -11.16 -14.91 9.43
CA THR A 28 -11.30 -16.08 8.57
C THR A 28 -11.42 -17.35 9.41
N PRO A 29 -12.46 -18.18 9.19
CA PRO A 29 -12.58 -19.49 9.82
C PRO A 29 -11.36 -20.39 9.55
N GLN A 30 -11.02 -21.26 10.48
CA GLN A 30 -9.81 -22.11 10.36
C GLN A 30 -9.87 -23.06 9.15
N ASP A 31 -11.08 -23.51 8.78
CA ASP A 31 -11.31 -24.45 7.68
C ASP A 31 -11.53 -23.75 6.33
N ALA A 32 -11.46 -22.41 6.29
CA ALA A 32 -11.73 -21.67 5.06
C ALA A 32 -10.65 -21.91 4.00
N SER A 33 -11.06 -22.35 2.83
CA SER A 33 -10.13 -22.55 1.71
C SER A 33 -9.57 -21.22 1.21
N THR A 34 -8.24 -21.08 1.24
CA THR A 34 -7.52 -19.92 0.70
C THR A 34 -7.58 -19.84 -0.83
N THR A 35 -7.97 -20.94 -1.50
CA THR A 35 -8.12 -21.03 -2.96
C THR A 35 -9.54 -20.78 -3.44
N SER A 36 -10.49 -20.49 -2.54
CA SER A 36 -11.85 -20.14 -2.93
C SER A 36 -11.87 -18.84 -3.73
N PHE A 37 -12.85 -18.71 -4.64
CA PHE A 37 -13.02 -17.48 -5.43
C PHE A 37 -13.09 -16.22 -4.57
N PHE A 38 -13.81 -16.27 -3.44
CA PHE A 38 -13.91 -15.13 -2.53
C PHE A 38 -12.59 -14.81 -1.84
N ALA A 39 -11.82 -15.81 -1.42
CA ALA A 39 -10.51 -15.59 -0.83
C ALA A 39 -9.55 -14.92 -1.82
N ILE A 40 -9.51 -15.38 -3.06
CA ILE A 40 -8.70 -14.79 -4.13
C ILE A 40 -9.15 -13.35 -4.42
N LEU A 41 -10.46 -13.11 -4.51
CA LEU A 41 -11.02 -11.78 -4.75
C LEU A 41 -10.67 -10.80 -3.62
N ILE A 42 -10.84 -11.22 -2.36
CA ILE A 42 -10.52 -10.41 -1.19
C ILE A 42 -9.01 -10.12 -1.11
N ALA A 43 -8.18 -11.13 -1.34
CA ALA A 43 -6.72 -10.95 -1.34
C ALA A 43 -6.26 -10.01 -2.45
N GLY A 44 -6.78 -10.18 -3.68
CA GLY A 44 -6.44 -9.34 -4.82
C GLY A 44 -6.88 -7.89 -4.63
N LEU A 45 -8.12 -7.65 -4.24
CA LEU A 45 -8.63 -6.30 -3.98
C LEU A 45 -7.98 -5.69 -2.74
N GLY A 46 -7.81 -6.47 -1.67
CA GLY A 46 -7.16 -6.03 -0.45
C GLY A 46 -5.70 -5.65 -0.66
N GLY A 47 -5.00 -6.40 -1.53
CA GLY A 47 -3.63 -6.09 -1.95
C GLY A 47 -3.49 -4.72 -2.65
N LEU A 48 -4.58 -4.16 -3.19
CA LEU A 48 -4.59 -2.82 -3.80
C LEU A 48 -4.84 -1.68 -2.79
N ALA A 49 -5.30 -1.98 -1.59
CA ALA A 49 -5.67 -0.95 -0.60
C ALA A 49 -4.51 -0.01 -0.27
N ALA A 50 -3.38 -0.56 0.15
CA ALA A 50 -2.20 0.22 0.53
C ALA A 50 -1.54 0.93 -0.68
N PRO A 51 -1.31 0.28 -1.84
CA PRO A 51 -0.83 0.94 -3.05
C PRO A 51 -1.70 2.13 -3.47
N LEU A 52 -3.02 1.98 -3.46
CA LEU A 52 -3.96 3.05 -3.78
C LEU A 52 -3.85 4.20 -2.76
N PHE A 53 -3.77 3.87 -1.46
CA PHE A 53 -3.64 4.86 -0.40
C PHE A 53 -2.34 5.67 -0.54
N VAL A 54 -1.22 5.00 -0.79
CA VAL A 54 0.09 5.64 -0.94
C VAL A 54 0.15 6.47 -2.23
N THR A 55 -0.45 5.99 -3.34
CA THR A 55 -0.57 6.75 -4.59
C THR A 55 -1.37 8.04 -4.40
N VAL A 56 -2.54 7.96 -3.76
CA VAL A 56 -3.35 9.15 -3.45
C VAL A 56 -2.60 10.09 -2.50
N GLY A 57 -1.87 9.54 -1.52
CA GLY A 57 -0.99 10.31 -0.64
C GLY A 57 0.06 11.10 -1.40
N GLY A 58 0.75 10.46 -2.34
CA GLY A 58 1.73 11.10 -3.22
C GLY A 58 1.10 12.21 -4.08
N TRP A 59 -0.06 11.95 -4.66
CA TRP A 59 -0.82 12.93 -5.45
C TRP A 59 -1.15 14.19 -4.63
N VAL A 60 -1.62 14.03 -3.39
CA VAL A 60 -1.99 15.16 -2.49
C VAL A 60 -0.76 15.90 -1.98
N THR A 61 0.36 15.20 -1.81
CA THR A 61 1.61 15.79 -1.32
C THR A 61 2.09 16.93 -2.22
N VAL A 62 1.91 16.82 -3.53
CA VAL A 62 2.23 17.87 -4.52
C VAL A 62 1.49 19.19 -4.26
N GLN A 63 0.28 19.13 -3.74
CA GLN A 63 -0.55 20.31 -3.50
C GLN A 63 -0.22 21.05 -2.18
N SER A 64 0.67 20.49 -1.38
CA SER A 64 1.05 21.05 -0.09
C SER A 64 2.28 21.93 -0.20
N THR A 65 2.25 23.09 0.47
CA THR A 65 3.47 23.88 0.70
C THR A 65 4.31 23.22 1.79
N TRP A 66 5.53 22.83 1.46
CA TRP A 66 6.43 22.12 2.37
C TRP A 66 7.35 23.09 3.11
N THR A 67 7.37 22.99 4.44
CA THR A 67 8.37 23.61 5.31
C THR A 67 8.85 22.53 6.28
N LEU A 68 10.09 22.61 6.73
CA LEU A 68 10.66 21.67 7.71
C LEU A 68 9.76 21.52 8.95
N ARG A 69 9.22 22.63 9.48
CA ARG A 69 8.30 22.61 10.62
C ARG A 69 7.05 21.78 10.33
N LYS A 70 6.41 21.98 9.16
CA LYS A 70 5.22 21.22 8.77
C LYS A 70 5.52 19.74 8.57
N ALA A 71 6.64 19.42 7.93
CA ALA A 71 7.09 18.05 7.72
C ALA A 71 7.31 17.34 9.05
N PHE A 72 8.03 17.99 9.99
CA PHE A 72 8.31 17.42 11.30
C PHE A 72 7.03 17.25 12.16
N VAL A 73 6.14 18.22 12.19
CA VAL A 73 4.87 18.10 12.93
C VAL A 73 4.02 16.95 12.38
N ARG A 74 3.94 16.79 11.07
CA ARG A 74 3.23 15.67 10.44
C ARG A 74 3.89 14.33 10.74
N PHE A 75 5.22 14.30 10.71
CA PHE A 75 6.00 13.11 11.08
C PHE A 75 5.65 12.65 12.49
N ILE A 76 5.78 13.53 13.50
CA ILE A 76 5.48 13.19 14.90
C ILE A 76 4.01 12.75 15.05
N PHE A 77 3.07 13.49 14.46
CA PHE A 77 1.64 13.16 14.53
C PHE A 77 1.36 11.76 13.98
N LEU A 78 1.95 11.39 12.84
CA LEU A 78 1.72 10.09 12.20
C LEU A 78 2.42 8.95 12.95
N ILE A 79 3.60 9.17 13.53
CA ILE A 79 4.25 8.18 14.41
C ILE A 79 3.40 7.93 15.66
N MET A 80 2.88 8.99 16.31
CA MET A 80 1.98 8.82 17.44
C MET A 80 0.68 8.10 17.06
N ALA A 81 0.12 8.40 15.90
CA ALA A 81 -1.04 7.70 15.38
C ALA A 81 -0.74 6.22 15.06
N GLN A 82 0.47 5.89 14.60
CA GLN A 82 0.89 4.49 14.40
C GLN A 82 0.98 3.74 15.72
N ILE A 83 1.59 4.34 16.75
CA ILE A 83 1.66 3.76 18.10
C ILE A 83 0.24 3.50 18.63
N LEU A 84 -0.67 4.45 18.44
CA LEU A 84 -2.08 4.28 18.84
C LEU A 84 -2.75 3.10 18.10
N VAL A 85 -2.54 2.96 16.80
CA VAL A 85 -3.04 1.82 16.02
C VAL A 85 -2.50 0.51 16.57
N ASN A 86 -1.20 0.44 16.84
CA ASN A 86 -0.56 -0.76 17.39
C ASN A 86 -1.12 -1.12 18.77
N ALA A 87 -1.34 -0.12 19.63
CA ALA A 87 -1.98 -0.31 20.94
C ALA A 87 -3.43 -0.81 20.83
N CYS A 88 -4.16 -0.44 19.76
CA CYS A 88 -5.51 -0.94 19.48
C CYS A 88 -5.53 -2.35 18.86
N ALA A 89 -4.39 -2.86 18.40
CA ALA A 89 -4.28 -4.15 17.72
C ALA A 89 -3.14 -5.03 18.28
N PRO A 90 -3.07 -5.27 19.61
CA PRO A 90 -1.95 -5.98 20.23
C PRO A 90 -1.87 -7.46 19.81
N HIS A 91 -2.94 -8.00 19.22
CA HIS A 91 -2.98 -9.36 18.66
C HIS A 91 -2.27 -9.46 17.30
N ARG A 92 -1.88 -8.33 16.70
CA ARG A 92 -1.27 -8.26 15.36
C ARG A 92 0.07 -7.57 15.33
N PHE A 93 0.29 -6.59 16.21
CA PHE A 93 1.44 -5.71 16.17
C PHE A 93 2.02 -5.51 17.57
N GLU A 94 3.32 -5.35 17.64
CA GLU A 94 3.98 -4.78 18.80
C GLU A 94 3.85 -3.25 18.82
N ILE A 95 4.07 -2.65 19.98
CA ILE A 95 3.80 -1.22 20.17
C ILE A 95 4.60 -0.32 19.22
N PHE A 96 5.81 -0.72 18.87
CA PHE A 96 6.71 0.03 17.98
C PHE A 96 6.79 -0.52 16.55
N THR A 97 5.92 -1.47 16.18
CA THR A 97 5.87 -1.99 14.81
C THR A 97 5.64 -0.86 13.81
N PRO A 98 6.54 -0.62 12.84
CA PRO A 98 6.30 0.34 11.77
C PRO A 98 5.22 -0.18 10.81
N GLY A 99 4.17 0.62 10.64
CA GLY A 99 3.10 0.34 9.70
C GLY A 99 2.95 1.43 8.64
N ILE A 100 1.80 1.47 7.97
CA ILE A 100 1.59 2.40 6.87
C ILE A 100 1.62 3.87 7.29
N LEU A 101 1.23 4.21 8.53
CA LEU A 101 1.33 5.59 9.02
C LEU A 101 2.77 5.99 9.27
N SER A 102 3.65 5.06 9.68
CA SER A 102 5.09 5.27 9.76
C SER A 102 5.69 5.52 8.37
N LEU A 103 5.26 4.76 7.35
CA LEU A 103 5.64 5.02 5.97
C LEU A 103 5.26 6.46 5.56
N PHE A 104 4.01 6.89 5.80
CA PHE A 104 3.59 8.26 5.50
C PHE A 104 4.38 9.30 6.28
N ALA A 105 4.73 9.03 7.54
CA ALA A 105 5.56 9.92 8.34
C ALA A 105 6.91 10.17 7.66
N VAL A 106 7.60 9.10 7.26
CA VAL A 106 8.89 9.17 6.56
C VAL A 106 8.74 9.82 5.18
N LEU A 107 7.70 9.45 4.41
CA LEU A 107 7.42 10.06 3.10
C LEU A 107 7.21 11.58 3.21
N TYR A 108 6.47 12.04 4.21
CA TYR A 108 6.25 13.48 4.42
C TYR A 108 7.51 14.21 4.89
N LEU A 109 8.32 13.57 5.74
CA LEU A 109 9.60 14.14 6.16
C LEU A 109 10.55 14.32 4.95
N LEU A 110 10.57 13.34 4.05
CA LEU A 110 11.43 13.33 2.87
C LEU A 110 10.78 13.94 1.62
N ALA A 111 9.57 14.51 1.72
CA ALA A 111 8.83 15.05 0.58
C ALA A 111 9.62 16.03 -0.29
N PRO A 112 10.40 17.00 0.24
CA PRO A 112 11.18 17.92 -0.57
C PRO A 112 12.21 17.25 -1.49
N PHE A 113 12.64 16.03 -1.14
CA PHE A 113 13.63 15.28 -1.91
C PHE A 113 12.98 14.43 -3.00
N TRP A 114 12.05 13.57 -2.64
CA TRP A 114 11.46 12.64 -3.62
C TRP A 114 10.46 13.31 -4.57
N LEU A 115 9.84 14.43 -4.21
CA LEU A 115 9.00 15.20 -5.14
C LEU A 115 9.80 15.68 -6.36
N ARG A 116 11.10 15.94 -6.22
CA ARG A 116 11.97 16.32 -7.34
C ARG A 116 12.03 15.24 -8.41
N LEU A 117 11.90 13.97 -8.03
CA LEU A 117 11.90 12.85 -8.96
C LEU A 117 10.65 12.82 -9.83
N ALA A 118 9.54 13.42 -9.36
CA ALA A 118 8.29 13.50 -10.10
C ALA A 118 8.15 14.77 -10.97
N ASN A 119 9.02 15.78 -10.83
CA ASN A 119 8.85 17.06 -11.49
C ASN A 119 8.99 17.00 -13.02
N ASN A 120 9.80 16.09 -13.54
CA ASN A 120 10.02 15.93 -14.98
C ASN A 120 9.57 14.54 -15.40
N MET A 121 8.93 14.43 -16.57
CA MET A 121 8.41 13.15 -17.09
C MET A 121 9.51 12.08 -17.23
N VAL A 122 10.70 12.49 -17.68
CA VAL A 122 11.83 11.55 -17.85
C VAL A 122 12.34 11.07 -16.49
N THR A 123 12.60 11.99 -15.54
CA THR A 123 13.06 11.61 -14.19
C THR A 123 12.02 10.79 -13.46
N TRP A 124 10.73 11.10 -13.62
CA TRP A 124 9.62 10.33 -13.07
C TRP A 124 9.62 8.90 -13.59
N SER A 125 9.65 8.70 -14.91
CA SER A 125 9.66 7.37 -15.53
C SER A 125 10.90 6.58 -15.17
N ILE A 126 12.08 7.21 -15.20
CA ILE A 126 13.34 6.56 -14.82
C ILE A 126 13.33 6.15 -13.34
N SER A 127 12.82 7.01 -12.45
CA SER A 127 12.76 6.70 -11.02
C SER A 127 11.88 5.47 -10.73
N LEU A 128 10.69 5.39 -11.35
CA LEU A 128 9.82 4.24 -11.21
C LEU A 128 10.47 2.95 -11.74
N LEU A 129 11.12 3.04 -12.91
CA LEU A 129 11.83 1.91 -13.50
C LEU A 129 13.00 1.46 -12.63
N LEU A 130 13.82 2.38 -12.14
CA LEU A 130 14.96 2.08 -11.29
C LEU A 130 14.54 1.45 -9.97
N ILE A 131 13.48 1.95 -9.31
CA ILE A 131 12.94 1.33 -8.10
C ILE A 131 12.54 -0.13 -8.39
N GLY A 132 11.83 -0.39 -9.51
CA GLY A 132 11.46 -1.73 -9.90
C GLY A 132 12.67 -2.64 -10.15
N ILE A 133 13.70 -2.15 -10.88
CA ILE A 133 14.92 -2.92 -11.17
C ILE A 133 15.73 -3.19 -9.90
N ILE A 134 15.94 -2.17 -9.06
CA ILE A 134 16.68 -2.32 -7.80
C ILE A 134 15.96 -3.32 -6.89
N ASN A 135 14.62 -3.20 -6.79
CA ASN A 135 13.84 -4.13 -5.99
C ASN A 135 13.94 -5.56 -6.52
N TRP A 136 13.97 -5.73 -7.85
CA TRP A 136 14.14 -7.05 -8.48
C TRP A 136 15.50 -7.67 -8.21
N GLN A 137 16.59 -6.87 -8.28
CA GLN A 137 17.96 -7.38 -8.27
C GLN A 137 18.59 -7.45 -6.87
N PHE A 138 18.32 -6.44 -6.01
CA PHE A 138 19.10 -6.22 -4.80
C PHE A 138 18.30 -6.32 -3.51
N LEU A 139 16.99 -6.17 -3.63
CA LEU A 139 16.06 -6.29 -2.51
C LEU A 139 14.93 -7.24 -2.92
N PRO A 140 15.23 -8.48 -3.25
CA PRO A 140 14.22 -9.51 -3.14
C PRO A 140 13.89 -9.49 -1.67
N GLY A 141 12.93 -8.70 -1.23
CA GLY A 141 12.62 -8.54 0.16
C GLY A 141 12.79 -9.89 0.80
N ASP A 142 13.65 -10.01 1.76
CA ASP A 142 14.14 -11.29 2.21
C ASP A 142 12.94 -12.22 2.46
N SER A 143 12.70 -13.12 1.54
CA SER A 143 11.58 -14.06 1.60
C SER A 143 11.69 -14.99 2.81
N THR A 144 12.84 -14.99 3.48
CA THR A 144 13.11 -15.76 4.69
C THR A 144 12.55 -15.09 5.94
N LEU A 145 12.33 -13.76 5.94
CA LEU A 145 11.74 -13.06 7.06
C LEU A 145 10.27 -13.44 7.25
N THR A 146 9.96 -13.95 8.43
CA THR A 146 8.60 -14.27 8.83
C THR A 146 7.80 -13.00 9.13
N TRP A 147 6.50 -13.15 9.36
CA TRP A 147 5.68 -12.04 9.85
C TRP A 147 6.18 -11.48 11.19
N MET A 148 6.60 -12.37 12.11
CA MET A 148 7.12 -11.96 13.42
C MET A 148 8.40 -11.13 13.29
N ASP A 149 9.31 -11.52 12.39
CA ASP A 149 10.54 -10.78 12.15
C ASP A 149 10.29 -9.37 11.58
N ARG A 150 9.14 -9.14 10.95
CA ARG A 150 8.77 -7.83 10.40
C ARG A 150 8.05 -6.91 11.36
N ILE A 151 7.45 -7.46 12.41
CA ILE A 151 6.69 -6.68 13.40
C ILE A 151 7.46 -6.47 14.70
N ASN A 152 8.36 -7.39 15.07
CA ASN A 152 9.19 -7.27 16.27
C ASN A 152 10.22 -6.16 16.06
N THR A 153 10.50 -5.44 17.12
CA THR A 153 11.46 -4.34 17.09
C THR A 153 12.24 -4.34 18.42
N SER A 154 13.40 -4.98 18.42
CA SER A 154 14.22 -5.17 19.62
C SER A 154 15.09 -3.97 19.96
N ASP A 155 15.53 -3.22 18.94
CA ASP A 155 16.41 -2.06 19.09
C ASP A 155 16.15 -0.97 18.03
N LEU A 156 16.84 0.17 18.16
CA LEU A 156 16.72 1.30 17.23
C LEU A 156 17.25 0.98 15.82
N GLY A 157 18.24 0.11 15.69
CA GLY A 157 18.80 -0.29 14.39
C GLY A 157 17.79 -1.12 13.61
N GLU A 158 17.12 -2.06 14.28
CA GLU A 158 16.05 -2.87 13.70
C GLU A 158 14.84 -2.00 13.35
N LEU A 159 14.43 -1.08 14.23
CA LEU A 159 13.39 -0.10 13.92
C LEU A 159 13.69 0.68 12.65
N PHE A 160 14.94 1.18 12.52
CA PHE A 160 15.37 1.90 11.33
C PHE A 160 15.37 1.00 10.08
N SER A 161 15.84 -0.23 10.20
CA SER A 161 15.79 -1.22 9.13
C SER A 161 14.36 -1.48 8.67
N HIS A 162 13.42 -1.63 9.60
CA HIS A 162 12.00 -1.84 9.29
C HIS A 162 11.34 -0.62 8.66
N LEU A 163 11.73 0.58 9.05
CA LEU A 163 11.24 1.80 8.41
C LEU A 163 11.72 1.95 6.96
N ILE A 164 12.91 1.46 6.64
CA ILE A 164 13.55 1.68 5.34
C ILE A 164 13.43 0.48 4.40
N LEU A 165 13.62 -0.78 4.88
CA LEU A 165 13.80 -1.94 4.02
C LEU A 165 12.99 -3.19 4.40
N THR A 166 12.87 -3.54 5.69
CA THR A 166 12.49 -4.90 6.11
C THR A 166 11.13 -5.02 6.80
N GLY A 167 10.53 -3.93 7.22
CA GLY A 167 9.25 -3.94 7.95
C GLY A 167 8.03 -4.27 7.08
N THR A 168 6.84 -4.04 7.62
CA THR A 168 5.58 -4.30 6.92
C THR A 168 5.33 -3.33 5.75
N TYR A 169 5.69 -2.05 5.94
CA TYR A 169 5.59 -0.99 4.93
C TYR A 169 6.87 -0.14 4.90
N PRO A 170 8.00 -0.72 4.47
CA PRO A 170 9.27 0.02 4.44
C PRO A 170 9.24 1.11 3.36
N LEU A 171 10.04 2.17 3.56
CA LEU A 171 10.16 3.24 2.58
C LEU A 171 10.47 2.71 1.18
N PHE A 172 11.42 1.79 1.08
CA PHE A 172 11.73 1.08 -0.15
C PHE A 172 11.10 -0.33 -0.09
N PRO A 173 10.31 -0.73 -1.06
CA PRO A 173 10.04 -0.06 -2.34
C PRO A 173 8.78 0.82 -2.36
N TRP A 174 8.06 1.01 -1.25
CA TRP A 174 6.75 1.66 -1.20
C TRP A 174 6.74 3.12 -1.69
N ILE A 175 7.90 3.81 -1.66
CA ILE A 175 8.06 5.15 -2.24
C ILE A 175 7.68 5.20 -3.73
N PHE A 176 7.74 4.06 -4.44
CA PHE A 176 7.28 3.90 -5.83
C PHE A 176 5.88 4.47 -6.02
N PHE A 177 4.93 4.10 -5.17
CA PHE A 177 3.54 4.54 -5.28
C PHE A 177 3.38 6.04 -4.97
N SER A 178 4.19 6.61 -4.07
CA SER A 178 4.17 8.05 -3.81
C SER A 178 4.70 8.85 -4.99
N ILE A 179 5.82 8.44 -5.59
CA ILE A 179 6.38 9.07 -6.80
C ILE A 179 5.40 8.92 -7.96
N PHE A 180 4.77 7.74 -8.12
CA PHE A 180 3.75 7.50 -9.13
C PHE A 180 2.57 8.46 -8.98
N GLY A 181 2.01 8.57 -7.77
CA GLY A 181 0.89 9.47 -7.48
C GLY A 181 1.22 10.94 -7.70
N ALA A 182 2.43 11.38 -7.32
CA ALA A 182 2.91 12.73 -7.59
C ALA A 182 2.99 13.02 -9.10
N GLY A 183 3.50 12.08 -9.89
CA GLY A 183 3.56 12.22 -11.34
C GLY A 183 2.17 12.27 -11.99
N LEU A 184 1.19 11.51 -11.48
CA LEU A 184 -0.21 11.62 -11.92
C LEU A 184 -0.78 13.03 -11.71
N ASN A 185 -0.38 13.72 -10.63
CA ASN A 185 -0.78 15.10 -10.38
C ASN A 185 -0.08 16.09 -11.31
N ILE A 186 1.25 16.00 -11.39
CA ILE A 186 2.09 16.98 -12.10
C ILE A 186 1.90 16.89 -13.61
N HIS A 187 1.91 15.68 -14.16
CA HIS A 187 1.88 15.45 -15.61
C HIS A 187 0.47 15.26 -16.17
N ALA A 188 -0.51 14.95 -15.28
CA ALA A 188 -1.92 14.75 -15.64
C ALA A 188 -2.09 13.94 -16.94
N PRO A 189 -1.53 12.71 -17.06
CA PRO A 189 -1.53 11.95 -18.29
C PRO A 189 -2.96 11.74 -18.80
N ASN A 190 -3.16 11.89 -20.11
CA ASN A 190 -4.46 11.67 -20.73
C ASN A 190 -4.84 10.18 -20.75
N ILE A 191 -6.10 9.91 -21.10
CA ILE A 191 -6.64 8.53 -21.06
C ILE A 191 -5.83 7.55 -21.95
N ARG A 192 -5.34 7.99 -23.10
CA ARG A 192 -4.55 7.14 -24.00
C ARG A 192 -3.21 6.77 -23.39
N GLN A 193 -2.55 7.71 -22.72
CA GLN A 193 -1.29 7.47 -22.00
C GLN A 193 -1.51 6.52 -20.82
N LYS A 194 -2.57 6.73 -20.03
CA LYS A 194 -2.93 5.83 -18.93
C LYS A 194 -3.19 4.42 -19.42
N LEU A 195 -3.95 4.26 -20.50
CA LEU A 195 -4.20 2.95 -21.12
C LEU A 195 -2.91 2.31 -21.67
N ALA A 196 -1.99 3.08 -22.25
CA ALA A 196 -0.70 2.56 -22.68
C ALA A 196 0.12 2.04 -21.48
N TYR A 197 0.13 2.74 -20.33
CA TYR A 197 0.77 2.27 -19.10
C TYR A 197 0.12 1.00 -18.56
N VAL A 198 -1.22 0.92 -18.56
CA VAL A 198 -1.96 -0.29 -18.16
C VAL A 198 -1.60 -1.46 -19.09
N THR A 199 -1.60 -1.25 -20.40
CA THR A 199 -1.28 -2.31 -21.36
C THR A 199 0.15 -2.82 -21.16
N GLY A 200 1.13 -1.91 -21.03
CA GLY A 200 2.53 -2.29 -20.82
C GLY A 200 2.74 -3.05 -19.49
N SER A 201 2.13 -2.57 -18.41
CA SER A 201 2.24 -3.26 -17.12
C SER A 201 1.47 -4.59 -17.09
N LEU A 202 0.35 -4.70 -17.79
CA LEU A 202 -0.41 -5.95 -17.93
C LEU A 202 0.41 -7.03 -18.68
N VAL A 203 1.14 -6.63 -19.73
CA VAL A 203 2.07 -7.54 -20.41
C VAL A 203 3.13 -8.08 -19.44
N LEU A 204 3.71 -7.21 -18.60
CA LEU A 204 4.65 -7.66 -17.57
C LEU A 204 4.00 -8.60 -16.55
N CYS A 205 2.77 -8.32 -16.10
CA CYS A 205 2.03 -9.23 -15.22
C CYS A 205 1.83 -10.61 -15.86
N ILE A 206 1.49 -10.66 -17.15
CA ILE A 206 1.35 -11.92 -17.89
C ILE A 206 2.70 -12.66 -17.96
N LEU A 207 3.80 -11.95 -18.22
CA LEU A 207 5.13 -12.57 -18.25
C LEU A 207 5.51 -13.15 -16.87
N PHE A 208 5.24 -12.45 -15.77
CA PHE A 208 5.45 -12.98 -14.42
C PHE A 208 4.55 -14.19 -14.12
N LEU A 209 3.31 -14.17 -14.59
CA LEU A 209 2.41 -15.33 -14.47
C LEU A 209 2.93 -16.55 -15.24
N ILE A 210 3.39 -16.35 -16.47
CA ILE A 210 4.01 -17.42 -17.28
C ILE A 210 5.27 -17.96 -16.60
N GLN A 211 6.11 -17.08 -16.06
CA GLN A 211 7.29 -17.48 -15.29
C GLN A 211 6.89 -18.32 -14.07
N SER A 212 5.88 -17.90 -13.30
CA SER A 212 5.34 -18.63 -12.15
C SER A 212 4.97 -20.08 -12.53
N PHE A 213 4.23 -20.25 -13.62
CA PHE A 213 3.86 -21.59 -14.12
C PHE A 213 5.05 -22.40 -14.60
N ARG A 214 6.01 -21.77 -15.28
CA ARG A 214 7.21 -22.43 -15.77
C ARG A 214 8.11 -22.95 -14.66
N ASP A 215 8.25 -22.15 -13.61
CA ASP A 215 9.18 -22.42 -12.50
C ASP A 215 8.48 -23.19 -11.35
N ASP A 216 7.20 -23.57 -11.51
CA ASP A 216 6.36 -24.24 -10.51
C ASP A 216 6.35 -23.51 -9.16
N ILE A 217 6.30 -22.17 -9.21
CA ILE A 217 6.27 -21.30 -8.04
C ILE A 217 4.85 -20.72 -7.91
N PRO A 218 4.22 -20.67 -6.71
CA PRO A 218 2.94 -20.01 -6.52
C PRO A 218 2.94 -18.57 -7.04
N PHE A 219 1.86 -18.16 -7.75
CA PHE A 219 1.84 -16.83 -8.37
C PHE A 219 1.72 -15.72 -7.34
N ALA A 220 0.76 -15.81 -6.43
CA ALA A 220 0.45 -14.73 -5.50
C ALA A 220 0.22 -15.28 -4.09
N GLN A 221 1.00 -14.78 -3.15
CA GLN A 221 0.86 -15.07 -1.72
C GLN A 221 1.12 -13.81 -0.89
N PRO A 222 0.55 -13.69 0.32
CA PRO A 222 0.84 -12.58 1.21
C PRO A 222 2.32 -12.52 1.63
N THR A 223 2.93 -13.71 1.85
CA THR A 223 4.31 -13.89 2.30
C THR A 223 4.87 -15.19 1.68
N GLY A 224 6.15 -15.42 1.85
CA GLY A 224 6.81 -16.66 1.45
C GLY A 224 7.31 -16.68 -0.01
N ALA A 225 7.65 -17.88 -0.47
CA ALA A 225 8.20 -18.07 -1.81
C ALA A 225 7.08 -18.06 -2.85
N ALA A 226 6.80 -16.90 -3.42
CA ALA A 226 5.85 -16.74 -4.52
C ALA A 226 6.39 -15.73 -5.53
N THR A 227 5.92 -15.82 -6.78
CA THR A 227 6.29 -14.87 -7.82
C THR A 227 5.85 -13.45 -7.45
N LEU A 228 4.65 -13.30 -6.90
CA LEU A 228 4.10 -12.03 -6.43
C LEU A 228 3.85 -12.12 -4.92
N THR A 229 4.51 -11.25 -4.14
CA THR A 229 4.34 -11.19 -2.68
C THR A 229 4.07 -9.76 -2.21
N PHE A 230 3.26 -9.64 -1.16
CA PHE A 230 2.98 -8.36 -0.52
C PHE A 230 3.99 -8.04 0.60
N PHE A 231 4.39 -9.04 1.37
CA PHE A 231 5.37 -8.96 2.46
C PHE A 231 6.54 -9.92 2.19
N PRO A 232 7.62 -9.45 1.57
CA PRO A 232 7.90 -8.10 1.09
C PRO A 232 7.18 -7.76 -0.21
N ALA A 233 7.00 -6.45 -0.46
CA ALA A 233 6.47 -5.96 -1.72
C ALA A 233 7.51 -6.15 -2.84
N ASN A 234 7.47 -7.29 -3.53
CA ASN A 234 8.41 -7.58 -4.61
C ASN A 234 8.03 -6.88 -5.94
N THR A 235 8.89 -6.91 -6.94
CA THR A 235 8.65 -6.21 -8.20
C THR A 235 7.41 -6.68 -8.97
N PRO A 236 7.09 -7.98 -9.06
CA PRO A 236 5.80 -8.40 -9.62
C PRO A 236 4.59 -7.81 -8.90
N PHE A 237 4.66 -7.68 -7.56
CA PHE A 237 3.61 -7.00 -6.81
C PHE A 237 3.54 -5.51 -7.16
N LEU A 238 4.67 -4.80 -7.27
CA LEU A 238 4.67 -3.38 -7.66
C LEU A 238 4.01 -3.18 -9.01
N VAL A 239 4.31 -4.03 -10.01
CA VAL A 239 3.74 -3.96 -11.36
C VAL A 239 2.25 -4.30 -11.35
N GLY A 240 1.85 -5.36 -10.65
CA GLY A 240 0.45 -5.75 -10.51
C GLY A 240 -0.39 -4.69 -9.80
N ALA A 241 0.12 -4.15 -8.70
CA ALA A 241 -0.53 -3.09 -7.95
C ALA A 241 -0.58 -1.76 -8.74
N PHE A 242 0.48 -1.40 -9.47
CA PHE A 242 0.48 -0.26 -10.40
C PHE A 242 -0.65 -0.40 -11.41
N THR A 243 -0.79 -1.57 -12.05
CA THR A 243 -1.84 -1.86 -13.02
C THR A 243 -3.22 -1.69 -12.38
N GLY A 244 -3.46 -2.34 -11.25
CA GLY A 244 -4.75 -2.29 -10.55
C GLY A 244 -5.12 -0.89 -10.06
N VAL A 245 -4.17 -0.16 -9.47
CA VAL A 245 -4.37 1.23 -9.02
C VAL A 245 -4.70 2.14 -10.19
N LEU A 246 -3.99 2.02 -11.32
CA LEU A 246 -4.23 2.86 -12.49
C LEU A 246 -5.59 2.56 -13.14
N LEU A 247 -6.02 1.29 -13.19
CA LEU A 247 -7.37 0.92 -13.63
C LEU A 247 -8.44 1.53 -12.74
N ILE A 248 -8.29 1.42 -11.41
CA ILE A 248 -9.21 2.04 -10.44
C ILE A 248 -9.21 3.56 -10.63
N TRP A 249 -8.05 4.19 -10.82
CA TRP A 249 -7.94 5.63 -11.07
C TRP A 249 -8.71 6.06 -12.30
N ILE A 250 -8.51 5.40 -13.44
CA ILE A 250 -9.25 5.66 -14.69
C ILE A 250 -10.76 5.51 -14.48
N LEU A 251 -11.17 4.49 -13.74
CA LEU A 251 -12.59 4.22 -13.48
C LEU A 251 -13.27 5.34 -12.68
N PHE A 252 -12.57 5.93 -11.70
CA PHE A 252 -13.13 6.95 -10.83
C PHE A 252 -12.98 8.38 -11.35
N GLU A 253 -11.97 8.67 -12.17
CA GLU A 253 -11.69 10.02 -12.68
C GLU A 253 -12.81 10.60 -13.53
N HIS A 254 -13.59 9.76 -14.21
CA HIS A 254 -14.65 10.16 -15.14
C HIS A 254 -16.06 9.85 -14.64
N ARG A 255 -16.19 9.38 -13.40
CA ARG A 255 -17.49 9.02 -12.83
C ARG A 255 -18.07 10.11 -11.94
N GLN A 256 -19.40 10.15 -11.90
CA GLN A 256 -20.13 10.98 -10.94
C GLN A 256 -19.76 10.55 -9.50
N PRO A 257 -19.55 11.51 -8.61
CA PRO A 257 -19.11 11.21 -7.26
C PRO A 257 -20.15 10.48 -6.42
N TYR A 258 -19.75 9.36 -5.82
CA TYR A 258 -20.56 8.67 -4.82
C TYR A 258 -20.40 9.34 -3.45
N ARG A 259 -21.50 9.90 -2.91
CA ARG A 259 -21.48 10.63 -1.61
C ARG A 259 -20.94 9.80 -0.45
N SER A 260 -21.25 8.50 -0.40
CA SER A 260 -20.76 7.60 0.64
C SER A 260 -19.25 7.43 0.59
N LEU A 261 -18.67 7.18 -0.57
CA LEU A 261 -17.21 7.05 -0.73
C LEU A 261 -16.48 8.36 -0.40
N ASN A 262 -17.03 9.50 -0.82
CA ASN A 262 -16.47 10.80 -0.46
C ASN A 262 -16.45 11.01 1.05
N LYS A 263 -17.51 10.63 1.76
CA LYS A 263 -17.57 10.73 3.23
C LYS A 263 -16.53 9.83 3.90
N LEU A 264 -16.41 8.58 3.44
CA LEU A 264 -15.39 7.65 3.92
C LEU A 264 -13.97 8.18 3.66
N GLY A 265 -13.70 8.71 2.48
CA GLY A 265 -12.39 9.28 2.14
C GLY A 265 -12.00 10.47 2.99
N ARG A 266 -12.97 11.31 3.39
CA ARG A 266 -12.74 12.43 4.32
C ARG A 266 -12.38 11.98 5.72
N LEU A 267 -12.92 10.86 6.16
CA LEU A 267 -12.73 10.26 7.49
C LEU A 267 -11.63 9.19 7.48
N SER A 268 -10.86 9.07 6.39
CA SER A 268 -9.96 7.95 6.15
C SER A 268 -8.98 7.67 7.30
N LEU A 269 -8.35 8.70 7.88
CA LEU A 269 -7.42 8.52 9.00
C LEU A 269 -8.14 8.04 10.26
N THR A 270 -9.29 8.61 10.57
CA THR A 270 -10.10 8.21 11.73
C THR A 270 -10.55 6.76 11.59
N LEU A 271 -11.07 6.40 10.42
CA LEU A 271 -11.50 5.03 10.13
C LEU A 271 -10.32 4.06 10.18
N TYR A 272 -9.14 4.49 9.69
CA TYR A 272 -7.92 3.70 9.77
C TYR A 272 -7.54 3.37 11.22
N VAL A 273 -7.63 4.31 12.13
CA VAL A 273 -7.30 4.08 13.55
C VAL A 273 -8.37 3.22 14.24
N ILE A 274 -9.64 3.55 14.01
CA ILE A 274 -10.75 2.96 14.80
C ILE A 274 -11.06 1.52 14.36
N HIS A 275 -10.88 1.12 13.08
CA HIS A 275 -11.32 -0.19 12.59
C HIS A 275 -10.62 -1.38 13.28
N PHE A 276 -9.42 -1.18 13.84
CA PHE A 276 -8.71 -2.23 14.57
C PHE A 276 -9.38 -2.60 15.90
N ILE A 277 -10.14 -1.68 16.50
CA ILE A 277 -10.83 -1.93 17.77
C ILE A 277 -11.87 -3.06 17.64
N PRO A 278 -12.87 -2.98 16.72
CA PRO A 278 -13.82 -4.10 16.54
C PRO A 278 -13.13 -5.38 16.05
N LEU A 279 -12.05 -5.29 15.27
CA LEU A 279 -11.30 -6.45 14.84
C LEU A 279 -10.68 -7.19 16.04
N TYR A 280 -10.10 -6.47 16.98
CA TYR A 280 -9.54 -7.05 18.20
C TYR A 280 -10.60 -7.75 19.05
N PHE A 281 -11.72 -7.08 19.32
CA PHE A 281 -12.81 -7.70 20.11
C PHE A 281 -13.44 -8.89 19.39
N GLY A 282 -13.62 -8.80 18.07
CA GLY A 282 -14.16 -9.87 17.26
C GLY A 282 -13.26 -11.09 17.15
N SER A 283 -11.93 -10.92 17.20
CA SER A 283 -10.99 -12.04 17.08
C SER A 283 -11.18 -13.11 18.14
N ASN A 284 -11.54 -12.72 19.37
CA ASN A 284 -11.82 -13.65 20.46
C ASN A 284 -13.10 -14.48 20.23
N ILE A 285 -14.05 -13.96 19.46
CA ILE A 285 -15.31 -14.66 19.15
C ILE A 285 -15.10 -15.62 17.98
N THR A 286 -14.27 -15.24 17.01
CA THR A 286 -14.09 -15.99 15.75
C THR A 286 -13.10 -17.15 15.86
N LEU A 287 -12.35 -17.26 16.96
CA LEU A 287 -11.46 -18.40 17.21
C LEU A 287 -12.16 -19.78 17.20
N SER A 288 -13.47 -19.81 17.44
CA SER A 288 -14.29 -21.03 17.47
C SER A 288 -15.15 -21.21 16.20
N TRP A 289 -15.00 -20.35 15.19
CA TRP A 289 -15.79 -20.49 13.95
C TRP A 289 -15.28 -21.65 13.11
N SER A 290 -16.19 -22.49 12.66
CA SER A 290 -16.02 -23.44 11.56
C SER A 290 -16.90 -23.03 10.37
N VAL A 291 -16.53 -23.42 9.17
CA VAL A 291 -17.33 -23.19 7.94
C VAL A 291 -18.42 -24.24 7.86
#